data_3718a75bf38a9733e22eaabbdaa55fa0
#
_entry.id   3718a75bf38a9733e22eaabbdaa55fa0
#
_cell.length_a   1.000
_cell.length_b   1.000
_cell.length_c   1.000
_cell.angle_alpha   90.00
_cell.angle_beta   90.00
_cell.angle_gamma   90.00
#
_symmetry.space_group_name_H-M   'P 1'
#
loop_
_entity.id
_entity.type
_entity.pdbx_description
1 polymer ?
#
loop_
_entity_poly.entity_id
_entity_poly.type
_entity_poly.pdbx_seq_one_letter_code
_entity_poly.pdbx_strand_id
1 'polypeptide(L)'
;MMRDDLIQVAYLVAAFCFILGLRWLSSPRTARKGNLVAALGMLIAIIATLVDGRVVGYTWIAIAAFVGGSIGALVARRVQMTAMPQLVALLNGLGGGAAALIAVSEYHVAGAAGEARLGAVIAVSVMFSTIVGSISFAGSLVAFGKLQEILPGRPITWPAQKVINGLGAIIVLGLAAYASFNIHDPLLWLAAALALLLGVSAVLPIGGADMPVVIAFLNACTGLAAAATGFALNNSLLIIAGVLVGASGTLLTQLMSKAMNRSVTSVLFGAFGGGGGGSSGVSATGEALPVLEISAADLAAQLVYARRVMIVPGYGLAVAQAQHPVRELADLLIERGVSVAFAIHPVAGRMPGHMNVLLAEADVPYDQLLEMEEANPDFPQTDIVLVIGANDVVNPAARDDENSPLYGMPILEVDNAENVIVFKRSMASGFAGVENMLFHDPKTRMLFGDARKSLTQLVQDVQAV
;
A
#
# COMPACT_ATOMS: atom_id res chain seq x y z
N MET A 1 -11.13 -26.74 -32.46
CA MET A 1 -9.69 -27.00 -32.58
C MET A 1 -8.94 -25.70 -32.96
N MET A 2 -9.01 -25.18 -34.17
CA MET A 2 -8.24 -23.96 -34.58
C MET A 2 -8.60 -22.69 -33.78
N ARG A 3 -9.84 -22.50 -33.32
CA ARG A 3 -10.29 -21.36 -32.52
C ARG A 3 -9.79 -21.45 -31.09
N ASP A 4 -9.85 -22.63 -30.48
CA ASP A 4 -9.42 -22.86 -29.11
C ASP A 4 -7.90 -22.72 -29.00
N ASP A 5 -7.15 -23.21 -30.02
CA ASP A 5 -5.70 -23.04 -30.10
C ASP A 5 -5.31 -21.54 -30.21
N LEU A 6 -6.07 -20.76 -30.97
CA LEU A 6 -5.84 -19.31 -31.11
C LEU A 6 -6.09 -18.56 -29.78
N ILE A 7 -7.16 -18.93 -29.04
CA ILE A 7 -7.46 -18.38 -27.71
C ILE A 7 -6.34 -18.71 -26.73
N GLN A 8 -5.84 -19.95 -26.74
CA GLN A 8 -4.72 -20.38 -25.88
C GLN A 8 -3.44 -19.56 -26.18
N VAL A 9 -3.13 -19.34 -27.46
CA VAL A 9 -1.99 -18.50 -27.88
C VAL A 9 -2.20 -17.05 -27.42
N ALA A 10 -3.41 -16.49 -27.55
CA ALA A 10 -3.72 -15.15 -27.08
C ALA A 10 -3.56 -15.02 -25.56
N TYR A 11 -3.98 -16.04 -24.80
CA TYR A 11 -3.77 -16.08 -23.35
C TYR A 11 -2.28 -16.17 -22.96
N LEU A 12 -1.48 -16.94 -23.73
CA LEU A 12 -0.05 -17.00 -23.52
C LEU A 12 0.62 -15.63 -23.76
N VAL A 13 0.24 -14.93 -24.84
CA VAL A 13 0.73 -13.58 -25.13
C VAL A 13 0.31 -12.60 -24.02
N ALA A 14 -0.94 -12.65 -23.55
CA ALA A 14 -1.39 -11.82 -22.45
C ALA A 14 -0.62 -12.09 -21.15
N ALA A 15 -0.37 -13.36 -20.82
CA ALA A 15 0.45 -13.75 -19.67
C ALA A 15 1.89 -13.22 -19.78
N PHE A 16 2.48 -13.29 -20.95
CA PHE A 16 3.80 -12.71 -21.20
C PHE A 16 3.82 -11.19 -21.02
N CYS A 17 2.78 -10.50 -21.49
CA CYS A 17 2.61 -9.06 -21.25
C CYS A 17 2.50 -8.74 -19.74
N PHE A 18 1.80 -9.55 -18.96
CA PHE A 18 1.72 -9.36 -17.51
C PHE A 18 3.08 -9.55 -16.82
N ILE A 19 3.85 -10.58 -17.18
CA ILE A 19 5.19 -10.81 -16.63
C ILE A 19 6.12 -9.65 -16.97
N LEU A 20 6.14 -9.20 -18.23
CA LEU A 20 6.93 -8.04 -18.65
C LEU A 20 6.46 -6.75 -17.95
N GLY A 21 5.16 -6.58 -17.85
CA GLY A 21 4.54 -5.46 -17.14
C GLY A 21 5.03 -5.38 -15.70
N LEU A 22 4.94 -6.48 -14.93
CA LEU A 22 5.44 -6.55 -13.56
C LEU A 22 6.94 -6.27 -13.46
N ARG A 23 7.75 -6.82 -14.38
CA ARG A 23 9.18 -6.56 -14.41
C ARG A 23 9.49 -5.06 -14.62
N TRP A 24 8.75 -4.38 -15.48
CA TRP A 24 8.98 -2.95 -15.73
C TRP A 24 8.35 -2.04 -14.67
N LEU A 25 7.35 -2.52 -13.95
CA LEU A 25 6.78 -1.82 -12.78
C LEU A 25 7.72 -1.79 -11.58
N SER A 26 8.74 -2.65 -11.53
CA SER A 26 9.71 -2.69 -10.42
C SER A 26 10.66 -1.48 -10.37
N SER A 27 10.71 -0.65 -11.41
CA SER A 27 11.53 0.56 -11.42
C SER A 27 10.70 1.78 -11.83
N PRO A 28 10.79 2.92 -11.11
CA PRO A 28 10.07 4.14 -11.45
C PRO A 28 10.30 4.62 -12.90
N ARG A 29 11.52 4.46 -13.40
CA ARG A 29 11.92 4.86 -14.78
C ARG A 29 11.15 4.10 -15.86
N THR A 30 10.77 2.85 -15.61
CA THR A 30 10.09 1.97 -16.59
C THR A 30 8.63 1.69 -16.26
N ALA A 31 8.16 2.09 -15.07
CA ALA A 31 6.83 1.77 -14.55
C ALA A 31 5.69 2.18 -15.51
N ARG A 32 5.79 3.36 -16.14
CA ARG A 32 4.80 3.84 -17.11
C ARG A 32 4.69 2.92 -18.34
N LYS A 33 5.82 2.41 -18.84
CA LYS A 33 5.85 1.43 -19.94
C LYS A 33 5.31 0.07 -19.49
N GLY A 34 5.66 -0.35 -18.28
CA GLY A 34 5.15 -1.58 -17.66
C GLY A 34 3.64 -1.58 -17.55
N ASN A 35 3.05 -0.48 -17.07
CA ASN A 35 1.61 -0.32 -16.97
C ASN A 35 0.91 -0.39 -18.33
N LEU A 36 1.49 0.23 -19.37
CA LEU A 36 0.94 0.19 -20.73
C LEU A 36 0.95 -1.24 -21.31
N VAL A 37 2.04 -1.99 -21.10
CA VAL A 37 2.15 -3.38 -21.56
C VAL A 37 1.19 -4.30 -20.82
N ALA A 38 1.03 -4.11 -19.50
CA ALA A 38 0.04 -4.86 -18.72
C ALA A 38 -1.39 -4.56 -19.19
N ALA A 39 -1.71 -3.29 -19.49
CA ALA A 39 -3.01 -2.89 -20.05
C ALA A 39 -3.27 -3.51 -21.43
N LEU A 40 -2.23 -3.61 -22.29
CA LEU A 40 -2.32 -4.31 -23.56
C LEU A 40 -2.59 -5.81 -23.37
N GLY A 41 -1.90 -6.44 -22.43
CA GLY A 41 -2.15 -7.84 -22.05
C GLY A 41 -3.58 -8.06 -21.58
N MET A 42 -4.12 -7.15 -20.76
CA MET A 42 -5.51 -7.19 -20.31
C MET A 42 -6.48 -7.07 -21.48
N LEU A 43 -6.24 -6.16 -22.41
CA LEU A 43 -7.09 -6.00 -23.61
C LEU A 43 -7.12 -7.28 -24.46
N ILE A 44 -5.95 -7.88 -24.70
CA ILE A 44 -5.84 -9.17 -25.42
C ILE A 44 -6.63 -10.26 -24.68
N ALA A 45 -6.51 -10.34 -23.37
CA ALA A 45 -7.23 -11.29 -22.54
C ALA A 45 -8.75 -11.15 -22.64
N ILE A 46 -9.25 -9.92 -22.55
CA ILE A 46 -10.69 -9.61 -22.67
C ILE A 46 -11.21 -10.01 -24.06
N ILE A 47 -10.51 -9.61 -25.13
CA ILE A 47 -10.91 -9.94 -26.50
C ILE A 47 -10.92 -11.46 -26.71
N ALA A 48 -9.88 -12.16 -26.27
CA ALA A 48 -9.79 -13.62 -26.39
C ALA A 48 -10.93 -14.31 -25.64
N THR A 49 -11.27 -13.84 -24.43
CA THR A 49 -12.39 -14.40 -23.63
C THR A 49 -13.74 -14.11 -24.29
N LEU A 50 -13.95 -12.92 -24.83
CA LEU A 50 -15.21 -12.59 -25.53
C LEU A 50 -15.39 -13.39 -26.82
N VAL A 51 -14.31 -13.81 -27.45
CA VAL A 51 -14.34 -14.69 -28.64
C VAL A 51 -14.55 -16.15 -28.26
N ASP A 52 -14.43 -16.52 -26.97
CA ASP A 52 -14.67 -17.91 -26.50
C ASP A 52 -16.14 -18.31 -26.77
N GLY A 53 -16.34 -19.49 -27.37
CA GLY A 53 -17.68 -20.01 -27.70
C GLY A 53 -18.57 -20.34 -26.50
N ARG A 54 -17.99 -20.34 -25.28
CA ARG A 54 -18.72 -20.54 -24.02
C ARG A 54 -19.49 -19.29 -23.57
N VAL A 55 -19.17 -18.12 -24.13
CA VAL A 55 -19.88 -16.86 -23.84
C VAL A 55 -21.16 -16.80 -24.67
N VAL A 56 -22.32 -16.92 -24.01
CA VAL A 56 -23.63 -17.03 -24.68
C VAL A 56 -24.40 -15.70 -24.69
N GLY A 57 -24.12 -14.79 -23.76
CA GLY A 57 -24.88 -13.53 -23.62
C GLY A 57 -23.95 -12.33 -23.39
N TYR A 58 -23.92 -11.42 -24.38
CA TYR A 58 -23.06 -10.22 -24.31
C TYR A 58 -23.74 -9.02 -23.66
N THR A 59 -25.06 -9.00 -23.56
CA THR A 59 -25.82 -7.83 -23.07
C THR A 59 -25.42 -7.44 -21.65
N TRP A 60 -25.39 -8.39 -20.72
CA TRP A 60 -25.02 -8.13 -19.33
C TRP A 60 -23.54 -7.79 -19.18
N ILE A 61 -22.68 -8.40 -20.01
CA ILE A 61 -21.25 -8.08 -20.05
C ILE A 61 -21.07 -6.63 -20.52
N ALA A 62 -21.76 -6.20 -21.58
CA ALA A 62 -21.69 -4.84 -22.08
C ALA A 62 -22.20 -3.81 -21.05
N ILE A 63 -23.32 -4.10 -20.39
CA ILE A 63 -23.87 -3.24 -19.34
C ILE A 63 -22.88 -3.12 -18.17
N ALA A 64 -22.37 -4.24 -17.68
CA ALA A 64 -21.42 -4.24 -16.56
C ALA A 64 -20.10 -3.53 -16.92
N ALA A 65 -19.58 -3.76 -18.13
CA ALA A 65 -18.38 -3.08 -18.64
C ALA A 65 -18.61 -1.56 -18.80
N PHE A 66 -19.76 -1.14 -19.30
CA PHE A 66 -20.11 0.27 -19.43
C PHE A 66 -20.23 0.95 -18.06
N VAL A 67 -20.98 0.35 -17.13
CA VAL A 67 -21.18 0.89 -15.78
C VAL A 67 -19.86 0.91 -15.00
N GLY A 68 -19.17 -0.23 -14.91
CA GLY A 68 -17.91 -0.34 -14.19
C GLY A 68 -16.80 0.52 -14.82
N GLY A 69 -16.71 0.54 -16.15
CA GLY A 69 -15.74 1.35 -16.88
C GLY A 69 -15.99 2.86 -16.69
N SER A 70 -17.26 3.30 -16.73
CA SER A 70 -17.62 4.70 -16.51
C SER A 70 -17.29 5.16 -15.09
N ILE A 71 -17.64 4.35 -14.07
CA ILE A 71 -17.31 4.63 -12.68
C ILE A 71 -15.78 4.64 -12.49
N GLY A 72 -15.09 3.63 -13.02
CA GLY A 72 -13.63 3.54 -12.93
C GLY A 72 -12.93 4.71 -13.60
N ALA A 73 -13.36 5.12 -14.80
CA ALA A 73 -12.79 6.27 -15.49
C ALA A 73 -13.03 7.59 -14.74
N LEU A 74 -14.23 7.76 -14.14
CA LEU A 74 -14.54 8.93 -13.34
C LEU A 74 -13.66 9.01 -12.07
N VAL A 75 -13.54 7.89 -11.35
CA VAL A 75 -12.73 7.80 -10.15
C VAL A 75 -11.25 8.03 -10.48
N ALA A 76 -10.73 7.37 -11.52
CA ALA A 76 -9.32 7.51 -11.92
C ALA A 76 -8.93 8.95 -12.30
N ARG A 77 -9.87 9.74 -12.83
CA ARG A 77 -9.62 11.16 -13.16
C ARG A 77 -9.74 12.12 -12.00
N ARG A 78 -10.45 11.74 -10.93
CA ARG A 78 -10.75 12.63 -9.80
C ARG A 78 -10.00 12.29 -8.53
N VAL A 79 -9.42 11.10 -8.45
CA VAL A 79 -8.69 10.68 -7.25
C VAL A 79 -7.41 11.51 -7.10
N GLN A 80 -7.20 12.02 -5.90
CA GLN A 80 -5.94 12.68 -5.53
C GLN A 80 -4.88 11.62 -5.21
N MET A 81 -3.60 11.95 -5.42
CA MET A 81 -2.50 11.03 -5.12
C MET A 81 -2.45 10.63 -3.64
N THR A 82 -2.85 11.52 -2.75
CA THR A 82 -2.99 11.24 -1.32
C THR A 82 -4.04 10.18 -0.99
N ALA A 83 -5.02 9.96 -1.87
CA ALA A 83 -6.08 8.97 -1.73
C ALA A 83 -5.80 7.66 -2.49
N MET A 84 -4.60 7.50 -3.09
CA MET A 84 -4.23 6.27 -3.79
C MET A 84 -4.27 5.01 -2.92
N PRO A 85 -3.79 5.01 -1.65
CA PRO A 85 -3.88 3.83 -0.80
C PRO A 85 -5.31 3.36 -0.58
N GLN A 86 -6.26 4.30 -0.40
CA GLN A 86 -7.68 4.01 -0.26
C GLN A 86 -8.25 3.39 -1.54
N LEU A 87 -7.92 3.97 -2.70
CA LEU A 87 -8.35 3.42 -3.99
C LEU A 87 -7.82 2.01 -4.23
N VAL A 88 -6.54 1.76 -3.91
CA VAL A 88 -5.92 0.44 -4.03
C VAL A 88 -6.65 -0.58 -3.14
N ALA A 89 -6.95 -0.22 -1.88
CA ALA A 89 -7.70 -1.09 -0.98
C ALA A 89 -9.09 -1.41 -1.53
N LEU A 90 -9.81 -0.40 -2.04
CA LEU A 90 -11.13 -0.58 -2.65
C LEU A 90 -11.10 -1.51 -3.86
N LEU A 91 -10.18 -1.26 -4.81
CA LEU A 91 -10.03 -2.08 -6.01
C LEU A 91 -9.64 -3.52 -5.68
N ASN A 92 -8.75 -3.71 -4.69
CA ASN A 92 -8.41 -5.04 -4.20
C ASN A 92 -9.63 -5.77 -3.64
N GLY A 93 -10.42 -5.08 -2.82
CA GLY A 93 -11.69 -5.63 -2.29
C GLY A 93 -12.62 -6.06 -3.41
N LEU A 94 -12.88 -5.19 -4.38
CA LEU A 94 -13.74 -5.51 -5.52
C LEU A 94 -13.24 -6.74 -6.31
N GLY A 95 -11.92 -6.88 -6.48
CA GLY A 95 -11.30 -8.06 -7.08
C GLY A 95 -11.56 -9.35 -6.30
N GLY A 96 -11.38 -9.31 -4.96
CA GLY A 96 -11.70 -10.44 -4.07
C GLY A 96 -13.18 -10.82 -4.10
N GLY A 97 -14.06 -9.80 -4.04
CA GLY A 97 -15.51 -9.99 -4.14
C GLY A 97 -15.94 -10.59 -5.50
N ALA A 98 -15.35 -10.13 -6.59
CA ALA A 98 -15.61 -10.69 -7.92
C ALA A 98 -15.20 -12.17 -7.99
N ALA A 99 -14.02 -12.54 -7.48
CA ALA A 99 -13.57 -13.93 -7.45
C ALA A 99 -14.52 -14.81 -6.62
N ALA A 100 -14.96 -14.34 -5.45
CA ALA A 100 -15.93 -15.05 -4.61
C ALA A 100 -17.28 -15.23 -5.31
N LEU A 101 -17.83 -14.19 -5.95
CA LEU A 101 -19.10 -14.27 -6.65
C LEU A 101 -19.06 -15.20 -7.87
N ILE A 102 -17.95 -15.21 -8.62
CA ILE A 102 -17.76 -16.15 -9.73
C ILE A 102 -17.75 -17.59 -9.21
N ALA A 103 -17.02 -17.83 -8.10
CA ALA A 103 -16.99 -19.16 -7.49
C ALA A 103 -18.37 -19.64 -7.01
N VAL A 104 -19.15 -18.74 -6.39
CA VAL A 104 -20.53 -19.03 -5.98
C VAL A 104 -21.42 -19.30 -7.21
N SER A 105 -21.25 -18.54 -8.29
CA SER A 105 -21.98 -18.76 -9.55
C SER A 105 -21.68 -20.14 -10.13
N GLU A 106 -20.42 -20.56 -10.15
CA GLU A 106 -20.02 -21.89 -10.65
C GLU A 106 -20.64 -23.02 -9.83
N TYR A 107 -20.68 -22.86 -8.51
CA TYR A 107 -21.36 -23.82 -7.62
C TYR A 107 -22.85 -23.93 -7.91
N HIS A 108 -23.52 -22.81 -8.15
CA HIS A 108 -24.94 -22.77 -8.53
C HIS A 108 -25.21 -23.44 -9.87
N VAL A 109 -24.34 -23.22 -10.85
CA VAL A 109 -24.47 -23.84 -12.17
C VAL A 109 -24.39 -25.35 -12.07
N ALA A 110 -23.44 -25.88 -11.29
CA ALA A 110 -23.31 -27.32 -11.06
C ALA A 110 -24.55 -27.90 -10.33
N GLY A 111 -25.07 -27.20 -9.32
CA GLY A 111 -26.29 -27.57 -8.61
C GLY A 111 -27.53 -27.60 -9.54
N ALA A 112 -27.67 -26.59 -10.39
CA ALA A 112 -28.74 -26.53 -11.39
C ALA A 112 -28.65 -27.62 -12.48
N ALA A 113 -27.42 -28.08 -12.77
CA ALA A 113 -27.18 -29.22 -13.65
C ALA A 113 -27.53 -30.60 -13.01
N GLY A 114 -27.93 -30.60 -11.76
CA GLY A 114 -28.28 -31.84 -11.02
C GLY A 114 -27.08 -32.63 -10.53
N GLU A 115 -25.90 -32.04 -10.45
CA GLU A 115 -24.73 -32.66 -9.89
C GLU A 115 -24.91 -32.85 -8.37
N ALA A 116 -24.71 -34.07 -7.85
CA ALA A 116 -24.77 -34.32 -6.42
C ALA A 116 -23.54 -33.80 -5.67
N ARG A 117 -22.42 -33.70 -6.37
CA ARG A 117 -21.13 -33.19 -5.84
C ARG A 117 -20.24 -32.65 -6.96
N LEU A 118 -19.44 -31.70 -6.64
CA LEU A 118 -18.38 -31.19 -7.53
C LEU A 118 -17.22 -32.17 -7.64
N GLY A 119 -16.52 -32.21 -8.76
CA GLY A 119 -15.21 -32.84 -8.84
C GLY A 119 -14.25 -32.23 -7.80
N ALA A 120 -13.35 -33.03 -7.22
CA ALA A 120 -12.52 -32.62 -6.08
C ALA A 120 -11.73 -31.32 -6.32
N VAL A 121 -11.14 -31.14 -7.50
CA VAL A 121 -10.38 -29.94 -7.87
C VAL A 121 -11.30 -28.70 -7.92
N ILE A 122 -12.47 -28.83 -8.56
CA ILE A 122 -13.44 -27.74 -8.67
C ILE A 122 -14.01 -27.40 -7.29
N ALA A 123 -14.37 -28.40 -6.49
CA ALA A 123 -14.89 -28.22 -5.14
C ALA A 123 -13.92 -27.41 -4.25
N VAL A 124 -12.66 -27.84 -4.18
CA VAL A 124 -11.63 -27.14 -3.40
C VAL A 124 -11.42 -25.72 -3.93
N SER A 125 -11.37 -25.54 -5.25
CA SER A 125 -11.16 -24.25 -5.89
C SER A 125 -12.31 -23.28 -5.61
N VAL A 126 -13.55 -23.73 -5.75
CA VAL A 126 -14.75 -22.93 -5.48
C VAL A 126 -14.82 -22.52 -4.02
N MET A 127 -14.62 -23.47 -3.09
CA MET A 127 -14.67 -23.18 -1.66
C MET A 127 -13.55 -22.24 -1.24
N PHE A 128 -12.33 -22.48 -1.71
CA PHE A 128 -11.19 -21.62 -1.43
C PHE A 128 -11.43 -20.19 -1.94
N SER A 129 -11.86 -20.05 -3.20
CA SER A 129 -12.13 -18.74 -3.79
C SER A 129 -13.27 -18.00 -3.10
N THR A 130 -14.35 -18.70 -2.74
CA THR A 130 -15.47 -18.13 -1.99
C THR A 130 -15.02 -17.59 -0.63
N ILE A 131 -14.27 -18.37 0.14
CA ILE A 131 -13.84 -18.00 1.49
C ILE A 131 -12.79 -16.88 1.43
N VAL A 132 -11.69 -17.12 0.71
CA VAL A 132 -10.55 -16.18 0.68
C VAL A 132 -10.93 -14.90 -0.03
N GLY A 133 -11.70 -14.97 -1.11
CA GLY A 133 -12.23 -13.80 -1.81
C GLY A 133 -13.17 -12.96 -0.93
N SER A 134 -14.05 -13.59 -0.15
CA SER A 134 -14.94 -12.90 0.80
C SER A 134 -14.15 -12.24 1.94
N ILE A 135 -13.18 -12.94 2.53
CA ILE A 135 -12.29 -12.36 3.55
C ILE A 135 -11.53 -11.15 2.99
N SER A 136 -10.96 -11.29 1.78
CA SER A 136 -10.22 -10.21 1.13
C SER A 136 -11.11 -9.02 0.81
N PHE A 137 -12.32 -9.25 0.32
CA PHE A 137 -13.30 -8.20 0.05
C PHE A 137 -13.61 -7.39 1.31
N ALA A 138 -14.11 -8.07 2.35
CA ALA A 138 -14.54 -7.41 3.57
C ALA A 138 -13.36 -6.77 4.33
N GLY A 139 -12.22 -7.44 4.41
CA GLY A 139 -11.00 -6.91 5.01
C GLY A 139 -10.48 -5.66 4.29
N SER A 140 -10.52 -5.64 2.96
CA SER A 140 -10.12 -4.49 2.16
C SER A 140 -11.07 -3.30 2.31
N LEU A 141 -12.37 -3.53 2.49
CA LEU A 141 -13.33 -2.46 2.80
C LEU A 141 -13.07 -1.86 4.19
N VAL A 142 -12.70 -2.67 5.18
CA VAL A 142 -12.29 -2.15 6.50
C VAL A 142 -11.00 -1.34 6.38
N ALA A 143 -10.01 -1.83 5.62
CA ALA A 143 -8.77 -1.09 5.37
C ALA A 143 -9.04 0.24 4.65
N PHE A 144 -9.89 0.25 3.62
CA PHE A 144 -10.37 1.46 2.96
C PHE A 144 -11.00 2.43 3.96
N GLY A 145 -11.94 1.96 4.81
CA GLY A 145 -12.64 2.79 5.79
C GLY A 145 -11.70 3.42 6.83
N LYS A 146 -10.65 2.68 7.25
CA LYS A 146 -9.62 3.20 8.16
C LYS A 146 -8.70 4.23 7.50
N LEU A 147 -8.28 3.99 6.26
CA LEU A 147 -7.44 4.91 5.51
C LEU A 147 -8.20 6.18 5.11
N GLN A 148 -9.51 6.09 4.90
CA GLN A 148 -10.39 7.22 4.59
C GLN A 148 -10.84 7.97 5.85
N GLU A 149 -10.42 7.50 7.04
CA GLU A 149 -10.82 8.07 8.34
C GLU A 149 -12.34 8.00 8.65
N ILE A 150 -13.08 7.16 7.88
CA ILE A 150 -14.48 6.80 8.18
C ILE A 150 -14.51 5.92 9.44
N LEU A 151 -13.53 5.01 9.57
CA LEU A 151 -13.30 4.22 10.76
C LEU A 151 -12.06 4.76 11.49
N PRO A 152 -12.04 4.70 12.85
CA PRO A 152 -10.88 5.12 13.61
C PRO A 152 -9.61 4.38 13.16
N GLY A 153 -8.52 5.10 12.91
CA GLY A 153 -7.21 4.50 12.55
C GLY A 153 -6.60 3.66 13.68
N ARG A 154 -7.02 3.87 14.94
CA ARG A 154 -6.60 3.06 16.08
C ARG A 154 -7.14 1.62 16.00
N PRO A 155 -6.44 0.64 16.61
CA PRO A 155 -6.94 -0.72 16.75
C PRO A 155 -8.31 -0.76 17.46
N ILE A 156 -9.27 -1.50 16.89
CA ILE A 156 -10.57 -1.78 17.50
C ILE A 156 -10.57 -3.24 17.91
N THR A 157 -10.48 -3.49 19.20
CA THR A 157 -10.41 -4.83 19.78
C THR A 157 -11.55 -5.08 20.76
N TRP A 158 -11.94 -6.33 20.91
CA TRP A 158 -12.93 -6.78 21.91
C TRP A 158 -12.46 -8.06 22.61
N PRO A 159 -13.00 -8.37 23.80
CA PRO A 159 -12.63 -9.58 24.56
C PRO A 159 -12.79 -10.87 23.73
N ALA A 160 -11.87 -11.80 23.89
CA ALA A 160 -11.89 -13.13 23.24
C ALA A 160 -11.89 -13.12 21.70
N GLN A 161 -11.57 -12.00 21.03
CA GLN A 161 -11.60 -11.86 19.57
C GLN A 161 -10.81 -12.95 18.84
N LYS A 162 -9.63 -13.35 19.34
CA LYS A 162 -8.83 -14.44 18.75
C LYS A 162 -9.58 -15.78 18.76
N VAL A 163 -10.21 -16.09 19.87
CA VAL A 163 -10.96 -17.34 20.04
C VAL A 163 -12.16 -17.34 19.11
N ILE A 164 -12.89 -16.22 19.06
CA ILE A 164 -14.06 -16.05 18.17
C ILE A 164 -13.64 -16.20 16.70
N ASN A 165 -12.55 -15.53 16.29
CA ASN A 165 -12.04 -15.64 14.92
C ASN A 165 -11.56 -17.06 14.60
N GLY A 166 -10.87 -17.73 15.54
CA GLY A 166 -10.42 -19.10 15.37
C GLY A 166 -11.59 -20.09 15.24
N LEU A 167 -12.59 -19.98 16.10
CA LEU A 167 -13.81 -20.79 16.00
C LEU A 167 -14.59 -20.49 14.71
N GLY A 168 -14.72 -19.21 14.35
CA GLY A 168 -15.34 -18.80 13.09
C GLY A 168 -14.64 -19.42 11.87
N ALA A 169 -13.31 -19.40 11.86
CA ALA A 169 -12.52 -20.01 10.78
C ALA A 169 -12.75 -21.54 10.70
N ILE A 170 -12.77 -22.23 11.85
CA ILE A 170 -13.05 -23.66 11.90
C ILE A 170 -14.46 -23.98 11.38
N ILE A 171 -15.46 -23.17 11.77
CA ILE A 171 -16.85 -23.34 11.29
C ILE A 171 -16.92 -23.10 9.77
N VAL A 172 -16.30 -22.06 9.25
CA VAL A 172 -16.28 -21.77 7.81
C VAL A 172 -15.62 -22.91 7.03
N LEU A 173 -14.48 -23.41 7.50
CA LEU A 173 -13.82 -24.56 6.88
C LEU A 173 -14.66 -25.84 6.95
N GLY A 174 -15.36 -26.08 8.07
CA GLY A 174 -16.28 -27.22 8.21
C GLY A 174 -17.47 -27.14 7.25
N LEU A 175 -18.08 -25.95 7.13
CA LEU A 175 -19.15 -25.71 6.16
C LEU A 175 -18.68 -25.90 4.73
N ALA A 176 -17.50 -25.38 4.39
CA ALA A 176 -16.90 -25.54 3.07
C ALA A 176 -16.61 -27.01 2.76
N ALA A 177 -16.04 -27.75 3.70
CA ALA A 177 -15.81 -29.18 3.55
C ALA A 177 -17.13 -29.93 3.31
N TYR A 178 -18.15 -29.66 4.11
CA TYR A 178 -19.46 -30.27 3.95
C TYR A 178 -20.09 -29.93 2.58
N ALA A 179 -20.09 -28.65 2.20
CA ALA A 179 -20.62 -28.18 0.92
C ALA A 179 -19.86 -28.74 -0.30
N SER A 180 -18.60 -29.15 -0.13
CA SER A 180 -17.81 -29.82 -1.18
C SER A 180 -18.33 -31.21 -1.51
N PHE A 181 -18.90 -31.89 -0.53
CA PHE A 181 -19.44 -33.27 -0.70
C PHE A 181 -20.94 -33.29 -1.01
N ASN A 182 -21.65 -32.20 -0.66
CA ASN A 182 -23.09 -32.09 -0.84
C ASN A 182 -23.41 -30.72 -1.35
N ILE A 183 -23.85 -30.60 -2.60
CA ILE A 183 -24.24 -29.29 -3.17
C ILE A 183 -25.48 -28.82 -2.42
N HIS A 184 -25.31 -27.74 -1.64
CA HIS A 184 -26.35 -27.16 -0.81
C HIS A 184 -26.16 -25.64 -0.71
N ASP A 185 -26.85 -24.90 -1.57
CA ASP A 185 -26.71 -23.46 -1.71
C ASP A 185 -26.80 -22.66 -0.41
N PRO A 186 -27.76 -22.88 0.51
CA PRO A 186 -27.83 -22.14 1.76
C PRO A 186 -26.57 -22.23 2.62
N LEU A 187 -25.89 -23.38 2.61
CA LEU A 187 -24.65 -23.56 3.39
C LEU A 187 -23.47 -22.83 2.77
N LEU A 188 -23.40 -22.76 1.43
CA LEU A 188 -22.40 -21.96 0.74
C LEU A 188 -22.56 -20.47 1.05
N TRP A 189 -23.79 -19.96 0.99
CA TRP A 189 -24.08 -18.56 1.33
C TRP A 189 -23.78 -18.25 2.80
N LEU A 190 -24.06 -19.19 3.69
CA LEU A 190 -23.70 -19.06 5.10
C LEU A 190 -22.18 -19.03 5.30
N ALA A 191 -21.44 -19.92 4.62
CA ALA A 191 -19.97 -19.91 4.64
C ALA A 191 -19.40 -18.59 4.11
N ALA A 192 -19.94 -18.07 3.00
CA ALA A 192 -19.55 -16.79 2.45
C ALA A 192 -19.83 -15.63 3.42
N ALA A 193 -21.01 -15.58 4.03
CA ALA A 193 -21.39 -14.57 5.01
C ALA A 193 -20.48 -14.59 6.24
N LEU A 194 -20.17 -15.77 6.77
CA LEU A 194 -19.24 -15.93 7.89
C LEU A 194 -17.80 -15.54 7.48
N ALA A 195 -17.38 -15.85 6.25
CA ALA A 195 -16.09 -15.43 5.73
C ALA A 195 -15.98 -13.89 5.60
N LEU A 196 -17.05 -13.20 5.19
CA LEU A 196 -17.12 -11.73 5.22
C LEU A 196 -16.93 -11.19 6.64
N LEU A 197 -17.65 -11.75 7.63
CA LEU A 197 -17.51 -11.34 9.03
C LEU A 197 -16.09 -11.60 9.57
N LEU A 198 -15.48 -12.72 9.19
CA LEU A 198 -14.08 -12.99 9.52
C LEU A 198 -13.13 -11.97 8.92
N GLY A 199 -13.33 -11.57 7.67
CA GLY A 199 -12.55 -10.52 7.01
C GLY A 199 -12.63 -9.19 7.75
N VAL A 200 -13.83 -8.77 8.16
CA VAL A 200 -14.03 -7.58 9.00
C VAL A 200 -13.30 -7.73 10.34
N SER A 201 -13.56 -8.83 11.04
CA SER A 201 -13.02 -9.08 12.38
C SER A 201 -11.48 -9.22 12.40
N ALA A 202 -10.87 -9.71 11.32
CA ALA A 202 -9.43 -9.85 11.20
C ALA A 202 -8.72 -8.50 11.01
N VAL A 203 -9.33 -7.54 10.29
CA VAL A 203 -8.68 -6.26 9.95
C VAL A 203 -9.00 -5.14 10.94
N LEU A 204 -10.14 -5.18 11.62
CA LEU A 204 -10.53 -4.16 12.62
C LEU A 204 -9.47 -3.92 13.72
N PRO A 205 -8.80 -4.94 14.28
CA PRO A 205 -7.83 -4.74 15.34
C PRO A 205 -6.46 -4.20 14.85
N ILE A 206 -6.24 -4.12 13.55
CA ILE A 206 -4.97 -3.67 12.99
C ILE A 206 -4.96 -2.14 12.88
N GLY A 207 -3.88 -1.51 13.32
CA GLY A 207 -3.71 -0.05 13.28
C GLY A 207 -3.54 0.48 11.85
N GLY A 208 -3.88 1.75 11.63
CA GLY A 208 -3.76 2.42 10.32
C GLY A 208 -2.33 2.44 9.76
N ALA A 209 -1.31 2.45 10.64
CA ALA A 209 0.10 2.35 10.25
C ALA A 209 0.44 1.05 9.52
N ASP A 210 -0.15 -0.05 9.98
CA ASP A 210 0.10 -1.38 9.43
C ASP A 210 -0.77 -1.68 8.20
N MET A 211 -1.72 -0.79 7.85
CA MET A 211 -2.63 -0.99 6.72
C MET A 211 -1.93 -1.26 5.38
N PRO A 212 -0.81 -0.62 5.03
CA PRO A 212 -0.11 -0.95 3.81
C PRO A 212 0.31 -2.43 3.70
N VAL A 213 0.82 -3.01 4.80
CA VAL A 213 1.20 -4.43 4.87
C VAL A 213 -0.04 -5.32 4.75
N VAL A 214 -1.13 -4.94 5.44
CA VAL A 214 -2.41 -5.67 5.39
C VAL A 214 -3.00 -5.67 3.99
N ILE A 215 -2.99 -4.53 3.29
CA ILE A 215 -3.48 -4.42 1.91
C ILE A 215 -2.63 -5.29 0.97
N ALA A 216 -1.30 -5.29 1.11
CA ALA A 216 -0.43 -6.16 0.34
C ALA A 216 -0.73 -7.65 0.59
N PHE A 217 -0.98 -8.04 1.84
CA PHE A 217 -1.38 -9.39 2.21
C PHE A 217 -2.75 -9.76 1.64
N LEU A 218 -3.75 -8.88 1.76
CA LEU A 218 -5.09 -9.10 1.18
C LEU A 218 -5.04 -9.16 -0.35
N ASN A 219 -4.12 -8.41 -0.99
CA ASN A 219 -3.88 -8.51 -2.42
C ASN A 219 -3.31 -9.89 -2.81
N ALA A 220 -2.39 -10.44 -2.02
CA ALA A 220 -1.93 -11.82 -2.22
C ALA A 220 -3.09 -12.82 -2.10
N CYS A 221 -3.95 -12.65 -1.10
CA CYS A 221 -5.16 -13.47 -0.93
C CYS A 221 -6.12 -13.35 -2.12
N THR A 222 -6.35 -12.14 -2.63
CA THR A 222 -7.16 -11.90 -3.83
C THR A 222 -6.56 -12.60 -5.05
N GLY A 223 -5.23 -12.53 -5.23
CA GLY A 223 -4.54 -13.23 -6.31
C GLY A 223 -4.73 -14.74 -6.23
N LEU A 224 -4.58 -15.32 -5.04
CA LEU A 224 -4.80 -16.75 -4.84
C LEU A 224 -6.26 -17.17 -5.05
N ALA A 225 -7.23 -16.33 -4.63
CA ALA A 225 -8.65 -16.55 -4.90
C ALA A 225 -8.94 -16.53 -6.41
N ALA A 226 -8.36 -15.56 -7.14
CA ALA A 226 -8.49 -15.49 -8.60
C ALA A 226 -7.86 -16.72 -9.29
N ALA A 227 -6.70 -17.21 -8.81
CA ALA A 227 -6.09 -18.43 -9.34
C ALA A 227 -6.99 -19.65 -9.12
N ALA A 228 -7.57 -19.77 -7.92
CA ALA A 228 -8.53 -20.85 -7.60
C ALA A 228 -9.78 -20.76 -8.50
N THR A 229 -10.34 -19.56 -8.70
CA THR A 229 -11.42 -19.34 -9.68
C THR A 229 -11.01 -19.80 -11.09
N GLY A 230 -9.75 -19.54 -11.48
CA GLY A 230 -9.19 -20.00 -12.76
C GLY A 230 -9.20 -21.53 -12.89
N PHE A 231 -8.90 -22.27 -11.80
CA PHE A 231 -9.03 -23.75 -11.79
C PHE A 231 -10.48 -24.20 -11.91
N ALA A 232 -11.41 -23.53 -11.22
CA ALA A 232 -12.83 -23.86 -11.32
C ALA A 232 -13.37 -23.67 -12.75
N LEU A 233 -13.00 -22.56 -13.41
CA LEU A 233 -13.40 -22.20 -14.76
C LEU A 233 -12.56 -22.86 -15.87
N ASN A 234 -11.52 -23.63 -15.52
CA ASN A 234 -10.52 -24.15 -16.46
C ASN A 234 -9.95 -23.06 -17.37
N ASN A 235 -9.61 -21.89 -16.79
CA ASN A 235 -9.05 -20.75 -17.48
C ASN A 235 -7.58 -20.55 -17.09
N SER A 236 -6.69 -20.96 -18.00
CA SER A 236 -5.23 -20.91 -17.79
C SER A 236 -4.70 -19.49 -17.55
N LEU A 237 -5.27 -18.49 -18.24
CA LEU A 237 -4.83 -17.10 -18.05
C LEU A 237 -5.15 -16.59 -16.64
N LEU A 238 -6.35 -16.88 -16.14
CA LEU A 238 -6.76 -16.47 -14.79
C LEU A 238 -5.92 -17.16 -13.72
N ILE A 239 -5.54 -18.44 -13.94
CA ILE A 239 -4.59 -19.14 -13.07
C ILE A 239 -3.24 -18.42 -13.05
N ILE A 240 -2.65 -18.14 -14.21
CA ILE A 240 -1.34 -17.48 -14.32
C ILE A 240 -1.38 -16.09 -13.70
N ALA A 241 -2.36 -15.27 -14.05
CA ALA A 241 -2.51 -13.93 -13.52
C ALA A 241 -2.69 -13.94 -12.00
N GLY A 242 -3.56 -14.82 -11.49
CA GLY A 242 -3.81 -14.96 -10.06
C GLY A 242 -2.58 -15.42 -9.27
N VAL A 243 -1.80 -16.37 -9.80
CA VAL A 243 -0.55 -16.82 -9.18
C VAL A 243 0.50 -15.70 -9.18
N LEU A 244 0.63 -14.94 -10.27
CA LEU A 244 1.56 -13.81 -10.33
C LEU A 244 1.22 -12.74 -9.29
N VAL A 245 -0.06 -12.39 -9.16
CA VAL A 245 -0.53 -11.42 -8.14
C VAL A 245 -0.36 -11.99 -6.73
N GLY A 246 -0.68 -13.26 -6.50
CA GLY A 246 -0.48 -13.93 -5.23
C GLY A 246 0.99 -13.95 -4.79
N ALA A 247 1.89 -14.30 -5.70
CA ALA A 247 3.32 -14.33 -5.45
C ALA A 247 3.88 -12.91 -5.20
N SER A 248 3.57 -11.95 -6.07
CA SER A 248 4.05 -10.57 -5.93
C SER A 248 3.52 -9.90 -4.67
N GLY A 249 2.23 -10.10 -4.33
CA GLY A 249 1.64 -9.61 -3.10
C GLY A 249 2.27 -10.21 -1.83
N THR A 250 2.60 -11.50 -1.86
CA THR A 250 3.31 -12.16 -0.75
C THR A 250 4.72 -11.60 -0.56
N LEU A 251 5.48 -11.44 -1.65
CA LEU A 251 6.82 -10.83 -1.59
C LEU A 251 6.75 -9.38 -1.08
N LEU A 252 5.80 -8.59 -1.58
CA LEU A 252 5.60 -7.21 -1.13
C LEU A 252 5.25 -7.15 0.36
N THR A 253 4.39 -8.04 0.85
CA THR A 253 4.04 -8.15 2.27
C THR A 253 5.28 -8.41 3.13
N GLN A 254 6.16 -9.32 2.70
CA GLN A 254 7.40 -9.64 3.42
C GLN A 254 8.38 -8.46 3.40
N LEU A 255 8.59 -7.83 2.24
CA LEU A 255 9.49 -6.69 2.12
C LEU A 255 9.03 -5.51 2.97
N MET A 256 7.73 -5.20 2.96
CA MET A 256 7.17 -4.12 3.77
C MET A 256 7.26 -4.40 5.27
N SER A 257 6.94 -5.62 5.69
CA SER A 257 7.10 -6.04 7.09
C SER A 257 8.55 -5.89 7.55
N LYS A 258 9.51 -6.31 6.70
CA LYS A 258 10.94 -6.15 6.97
C LYS A 258 11.35 -4.67 7.06
N ALA A 259 10.88 -3.84 6.13
CA ALA A 259 11.15 -2.40 6.13
C ALA A 259 10.58 -1.68 7.36
N MET A 260 9.53 -2.22 7.99
CA MET A 260 8.97 -1.74 9.26
C MET A 260 9.56 -2.43 10.49
N ASN A 261 10.56 -3.29 10.32
CA ASN A 261 11.13 -4.16 11.36
C ASN A 261 10.08 -4.94 12.17
N ARG A 262 9.03 -5.40 11.50
CA ARG A 262 7.94 -6.18 12.11
C ARG A 262 7.76 -7.49 11.37
N SER A 263 7.50 -8.59 12.09
CA SER A 263 7.15 -9.83 11.43
C SER A 263 5.72 -9.73 10.85
N VAL A 264 5.46 -10.40 9.72
CA VAL A 264 4.11 -10.48 9.12
C VAL A 264 3.09 -11.00 10.16
N THR A 265 3.50 -11.98 10.97
CA THR A 265 2.68 -12.53 12.06
C THR A 265 2.40 -11.49 13.15
N SER A 266 3.35 -10.62 13.49
CA SER A 266 3.12 -9.55 14.46
C SER A 266 2.19 -8.47 13.94
N VAL A 267 2.23 -8.17 12.65
CA VAL A 267 1.30 -7.22 12.00
C VAL A 267 -0.11 -7.79 11.96
N LEU A 268 -0.28 -9.04 11.51
CA LEU A 268 -1.60 -9.66 11.34
C LEU A 268 -2.23 -10.11 12.66
N PHE A 269 -1.42 -10.50 13.64
CA PHE A 269 -1.88 -11.08 14.91
C PHE A 269 -1.38 -10.32 16.16
N GLY A 270 -0.45 -9.39 16.02
CA GLY A 270 0.25 -8.72 17.12
C GLY A 270 -0.61 -7.69 17.86
N ALA A 271 -1.60 -7.11 17.23
CA ALA A 271 -2.60 -6.25 17.89
C ALA A 271 -3.33 -6.96 19.05
N PHE A 272 -3.13 -8.26 19.16
CA PHE A 272 -3.70 -9.11 20.18
C PHE A 272 -2.75 -9.49 21.33
N GLY A 273 -1.46 -9.13 21.31
CA GLY A 273 -0.46 -9.64 22.27
C GLY A 273 0.38 -8.59 22.98
N GLY A 274 0.36 -7.37 22.49
CA GLY A 274 1.08 -6.27 23.13
C GLY A 274 0.09 -5.22 23.61
N GLY A 275 -0.22 -5.22 24.89
CA GLY A 275 -0.56 -4.01 25.59
C GLY A 275 0.66 -3.10 25.61
N GLY A 276 1.04 -2.58 24.45
CA GLY A 276 1.86 -1.40 24.34
C GLY A 276 0.98 -0.25 24.76
N GLY A 277 0.75 -0.12 26.07
CA GLY A 277 0.46 1.17 26.63
C GLY A 277 1.55 2.06 26.11
N GLY A 278 1.19 3.12 25.37
CA GLY A 278 2.08 4.25 25.23
C GLY A 278 2.49 4.64 26.64
N SER A 279 3.66 4.19 27.06
CA SER A 279 4.37 4.91 28.08
C SER A 279 4.68 6.24 27.39
N SER A 280 3.87 7.23 27.72
CA SER A 280 4.34 8.59 27.71
C SER A 280 5.66 8.53 28.46
N GLY A 281 6.77 8.52 27.71
CA GLY A 281 8.09 8.70 28.28
C GLY A 281 8.09 10.09 28.87
N VAL A 282 7.60 10.19 30.09
CA VAL A 282 7.96 11.30 30.94
C VAL A 282 9.46 11.07 31.18
N SER A 283 10.29 11.82 30.48
CA SER A 283 11.69 11.97 30.83
C SER A 283 11.75 12.20 32.33
N ALA A 284 12.58 11.40 33.02
CA ALA A 284 12.71 11.40 34.49
C ALA A 284 13.21 12.73 35.05
N THR A 285 13.40 13.75 34.22
CA THR A 285 13.72 15.12 34.57
C THR A 285 12.78 16.03 33.80
N GLY A 286 11.85 16.66 34.52
CA GLY A 286 10.80 17.53 34.01
C GLY A 286 11.27 18.84 33.36
N GLU A 287 12.41 18.88 32.67
CA GLU A 287 12.85 19.99 31.84
C GLU A 287 12.58 19.66 30.37
N ALA A 288 11.82 20.55 29.72
CA ALA A 288 11.64 20.49 28.28
C ALA A 288 13.01 20.64 27.60
N LEU A 289 13.42 19.64 26.81
CA LEU A 289 14.66 19.71 26.03
C LEU A 289 14.59 20.92 25.08
N PRO A 290 15.67 21.67 24.91
CA PRO A 290 15.67 22.85 24.04
C PRO A 290 15.43 22.45 22.60
N VAL A 291 14.64 23.27 21.91
CA VAL A 291 14.35 23.15 20.47
C VAL A 291 14.83 24.44 19.83
N LEU A 292 15.65 24.32 18.81
CA LEU A 292 16.13 25.48 18.04
C LEU A 292 15.18 25.74 16.87
N GLU A 293 14.72 26.98 16.74
CA GLU A 293 13.87 27.38 15.62
C GLU A 293 14.67 28.13 14.56
N ILE A 294 14.19 28.10 13.32
CA ILE A 294 14.72 28.88 12.20
C ILE A 294 13.58 29.54 11.44
N SER A 295 13.82 30.74 10.94
CA SER A 295 12.89 31.43 10.04
C SER A 295 13.09 31.00 8.57
N ALA A 296 12.07 31.18 7.72
CA ALA A 296 12.19 30.87 6.30
C ALA A 296 13.27 31.75 5.62
N ALA A 297 13.40 33.00 6.04
CA ALA A 297 14.41 33.93 5.50
C ALA A 297 15.84 33.52 5.85
N ASP A 298 16.09 33.11 7.11
CA ASP A 298 17.41 32.63 7.52
C ASP A 298 17.78 31.30 6.84
N LEU A 299 16.79 30.43 6.63
CA LEU A 299 16.97 29.20 5.88
C LEU A 299 17.28 29.47 4.40
N ALA A 300 16.57 30.41 3.79
CA ALA A 300 16.80 30.80 2.39
C ALA A 300 18.25 31.27 2.18
N ALA A 301 18.77 32.11 3.08
CA ALA A 301 20.16 32.55 3.04
C ALA A 301 21.16 31.38 3.13
N GLN A 302 20.88 30.37 3.99
CA GLN A 302 21.74 29.20 4.10
C GLN A 302 21.69 28.30 2.86
N LEU A 303 20.51 28.09 2.29
CA LEU A 303 20.31 27.21 1.12
C LEU A 303 21.04 27.71 -0.12
N VAL A 304 21.05 29.03 -0.34
CA VAL A 304 21.72 29.63 -1.50
C VAL A 304 23.25 29.44 -1.49
N TYR A 305 23.86 29.31 -0.31
CA TYR A 305 25.29 29.06 -0.15
C TYR A 305 25.65 27.59 0.05
N ALA A 306 24.66 26.71 0.16
CA ALA A 306 24.90 25.28 0.28
C ALA A 306 25.42 24.70 -1.05
N ARG A 307 26.28 23.72 -0.97
CA ARG A 307 26.75 22.94 -2.14
C ARG A 307 25.83 21.77 -2.43
N ARG A 308 25.35 21.11 -1.38
CA ARG A 308 24.51 19.93 -1.46
C ARG A 308 23.36 20.00 -0.47
N VAL A 309 22.15 19.86 -1.00
CA VAL A 309 20.90 19.82 -0.23
C VAL A 309 20.20 18.49 -0.47
N MET A 310 19.78 17.81 0.60
CA MET A 310 18.99 16.59 0.50
C MET A 310 17.61 16.80 1.10
N ILE A 311 16.58 16.44 0.36
CA ILE A 311 15.17 16.59 0.76
C ILE A 311 14.64 15.23 1.17
N VAL A 312 14.09 15.12 2.38
CA VAL A 312 13.50 13.90 2.94
C VAL A 312 11.99 14.09 3.03
N PRO A 313 11.24 13.63 2.02
CA PRO A 313 9.80 13.74 2.01
C PRO A 313 9.15 12.69 2.91
N GLY A 314 8.11 13.08 3.64
CA GLY A 314 7.29 12.18 4.43
C GLY A 314 5.81 12.37 4.18
N TYR A 315 4.97 11.64 4.93
CA TYR A 315 3.52 11.70 4.78
C TYR A 315 2.94 13.11 4.98
N GLY A 316 3.55 13.91 5.86
CA GLY A 316 3.12 15.30 6.09
C GLY A 316 3.23 16.19 4.86
N LEU A 317 4.20 15.95 3.96
CA LEU A 317 4.31 16.63 2.67
C LEU A 317 3.12 16.31 1.78
N ALA A 318 2.72 15.02 1.73
CA ALA A 318 1.55 14.58 0.97
C ALA A 318 0.25 15.19 1.51
N VAL A 319 0.05 15.20 2.83
CA VAL A 319 -1.14 15.78 3.47
C VAL A 319 -1.24 17.29 3.22
N ALA A 320 -0.12 17.99 3.25
CA ALA A 320 -0.07 19.42 2.95
C ALA A 320 -0.15 19.73 1.44
N GLN A 321 -0.13 18.71 0.57
CA GLN A 321 -0.06 18.87 -0.88
C GLN A 321 1.08 19.81 -1.31
N ALA A 322 2.24 19.62 -0.71
CA ALA A 322 3.39 20.51 -0.85
C ALA A 322 4.43 20.02 -1.88
N GLN A 323 4.09 19.01 -2.71
CA GLN A 323 4.97 18.44 -3.72
C GLN A 323 5.38 19.44 -4.80
N HIS A 324 4.48 20.34 -5.21
CA HIS A 324 4.82 21.35 -6.21
C HIS A 324 5.74 22.44 -5.65
N PRO A 325 5.46 23.07 -4.48
CA PRO A 325 6.41 24.01 -3.88
C PRO A 325 7.79 23.39 -3.58
N VAL A 326 7.87 22.14 -3.18
CA VAL A 326 9.18 21.51 -2.94
C VAL A 326 9.93 21.27 -4.24
N ARG A 327 9.22 20.95 -5.33
CA ARG A 327 9.83 20.86 -6.67
C ARG A 327 10.36 22.22 -7.11
N GLU A 328 9.56 23.29 -6.99
CA GLU A 328 9.95 24.65 -7.34
C GLU A 328 11.19 25.10 -6.55
N LEU A 329 11.24 24.80 -5.25
CA LEU A 329 12.43 25.05 -4.43
C LEU A 329 13.65 24.31 -4.96
N ALA A 330 13.50 23.01 -5.29
CA ALA A 330 14.61 22.21 -5.83
C ALA A 330 15.14 22.77 -7.15
N ASP A 331 14.26 23.19 -8.07
CA ASP A 331 14.65 23.78 -9.35
C ASP A 331 15.40 25.10 -9.16
N LEU A 332 14.92 25.99 -8.29
CA LEU A 332 15.60 27.24 -7.98
C LEU A 332 17.00 27.03 -7.40
N LEU A 333 17.17 26.05 -6.53
CA LEU A 333 18.48 25.71 -5.96
C LEU A 333 19.43 25.15 -7.02
N ILE A 334 18.92 24.27 -7.89
CA ILE A 334 19.70 23.70 -9.00
C ILE A 334 20.14 24.79 -9.99
N GLU A 335 19.27 25.74 -10.34
CA GLU A 335 19.61 26.90 -11.19
C GLU A 335 20.73 27.77 -10.60
N ARG A 336 20.88 27.75 -9.27
CA ARG A 336 21.98 28.45 -8.55
C ARG A 336 23.22 27.57 -8.34
N GLY A 337 23.23 26.38 -8.90
CA GLY A 337 24.38 25.47 -8.85
C GLY A 337 24.45 24.58 -7.61
N VAL A 338 23.37 24.54 -6.80
CA VAL A 338 23.27 23.63 -5.65
C VAL A 338 22.90 22.24 -6.14
N SER A 339 23.57 21.20 -5.65
CA SER A 339 23.20 19.81 -5.92
C SER A 339 22.00 19.42 -5.03
N VAL A 340 20.88 19.08 -5.63
CA VAL A 340 19.67 18.68 -4.90
C VAL A 340 19.27 17.24 -5.21
N ALA A 341 19.02 16.45 -4.16
CA ALA A 341 18.48 15.10 -4.27
C ALA A 341 17.37 14.87 -3.25
N PHE A 342 16.53 13.85 -3.50
CA PHE A 342 15.45 13.44 -2.63
C PHE A 342 15.77 12.05 -2.06
N ALA A 343 15.90 11.94 -0.74
CA ALA A 343 16.10 10.67 -0.06
C ALA A 343 14.76 10.06 0.34
N ILE A 344 14.45 8.91 -0.22
CA ILE A 344 13.14 8.29 -0.07
C ILE A 344 13.25 7.04 0.81
N HIS A 345 12.48 7.04 1.90
CA HIS A 345 12.35 5.85 2.73
C HIS A 345 11.24 4.93 2.18
N PRO A 346 11.46 3.60 2.09
CA PRO A 346 10.51 2.67 1.46
C PRO A 346 9.14 2.62 2.12
N VAL A 347 9.03 2.95 3.42
CA VAL A 347 7.75 3.00 4.16
C VAL A 347 7.28 4.43 4.46
N ALA A 348 7.94 5.45 3.89
CA ALA A 348 7.43 6.82 4.00
C ALA A 348 6.08 6.96 3.28
N GLY A 349 5.05 7.36 4.00
CA GLY A 349 3.71 7.48 3.42
C GLY A 349 2.71 6.45 3.93
N ARG A 350 1.71 6.13 3.10
CA ARG A 350 0.63 5.16 3.41
C ARG A 350 0.56 3.97 2.44
N MET A 351 1.49 3.87 1.51
CA MET A 351 1.64 2.74 0.58
C MET A 351 3.09 2.66 0.09
N PRO A 352 3.56 1.50 -0.42
CA PRO A 352 4.87 1.39 -1.07
C PRO A 352 5.02 2.40 -2.21
N GLY A 353 6.17 3.08 -2.26
CA GLY A 353 6.44 4.07 -3.31
C GLY A 353 5.56 5.32 -3.26
N HIS A 354 4.88 5.60 -2.15
CA HIS A 354 3.98 6.77 -2.02
C HIS A 354 4.72 8.07 -2.34
N MET A 355 5.93 8.25 -1.83
CA MET A 355 6.72 9.45 -2.08
C MET A 355 7.20 9.53 -3.53
N ASN A 356 7.59 8.40 -4.13
CA ASN A 356 7.98 8.34 -5.54
C ASN A 356 6.82 8.79 -6.45
N VAL A 357 5.61 8.32 -6.19
CA VAL A 357 4.42 8.69 -6.97
C VAL A 357 4.08 10.17 -6.78
N LEU A 358 4.15 10.67 -5.53
CA LEU A 358 3.87 12.07 -5.21
C LEU A 358 4.86 13.04 -5.88
N LEU A 359 6.15 12.69 -5.86
CA LEU A 359 7.19 13.49 -6.50
C LEU A 359 7.14 13.39 -8.03
N ALA A 360 6.74 12.24 -8.57
CA ALA A 360 6.49 12.07 -10.00
C ALA A 360 5.30 12.90 -10.49
N GLU A 361 4.26 13.13 -9.66
CA GLU A 361 3.16 14.06 -9.95
C GLU A 361 3.65 15.50 -10.09
N ALA A 362 4.67 15.86 -9.31
CA ALA A 362 5.31 17.17 -9.40
C ALA A 362 6.43 17.26 -10.46
N ASP A 363 6.55 16.26 -11.33
CA ASP A 363 7.56 16.15 -12.37
C ASP A 363 9.01 16.20 -11.87
N VAL A 364 9.27 15.70 -10.64
CA VAL A 364 10.64 15.52 -10.14
C VAL A 364 11.34 14.44 -10.97
N PRO A 365 12.53 14.71 -11.55
CA PRO A 365 13.28 13.73 -12.31
C PRO A 365 13.66 12.51 -11.46
N TYR A 366 13.53 11.31 -12.03
CA TYR A 366 13.81 10.06 -11.31
C TYR A 366 15.28 9.88 -10.92
N ASP A 367 16.20 10.54 -11.57
CA ASP A 367 17.62 10.55 -11.24
C ASP A 367 17.96 11.39 -9.99
N GLN A 368 17.03 12.22 -9.54
CA GLN A 368 17.11 12.94 -8.27
C GLN A 368 16.52 12.15 -7.09
N LEU A 369 15.82 11.03 -7.35
CA LEU A 369 15.19 10.20 -6.34
C LEU A 369 16.18 9.08 -5.93
N LEU A 370 16.69 9.18 -4.71
CA LEU A 370 17.61 8.19 -4.13
C LEU A 370 16.85 7.28 -3.16
N GLU A 371 17.01 5.98 -3.32
CA GLU A 371 16.55 5.02 -2.33
C GLU A 371 17.41 5.13 -1.06
N MET A 372 16.91 4.64 0.08
CA MET A 372 17.56 4.79 1.38
C MET A 372 19.01 4.27 1.39
N GLU A 373 19.27 3.15 0.73
CA GLU A 373 20.61 2.54 0.63
C GLU A 373 21.59 3.39 -0.18
N GLU A 374 21.08 4.18 -1.10
CA GLU A 374 21.86 5.13 -1.90
C GLU A 374 22.04 6.47 -1.18
N ALA A 375 21.01 6.90 -0.43
CA ALA A 375 20.99 8.18 0.25
C ALA A 375 21.82 8.21 1.54
N ASN A 376 21.80 7.13 2.34
CA ASN A 376 22.46 7.08 3.63
C ASN A 376 23.98 7.34 3.56
N PRO A 377 24.75 6.80 2.59
CA PRO A 377 26.17 7.13 2.43
C PRO A 377 26.44 8.60 2.05
N ASP A 378 25.45 9.31 1.56
CA ASP A 378 25.57 10.68 1.05
C ASP A 378 25.31 11.75 2.13
N PHE A 379 24.61 11.41 3.25
CA PHE A 379 24.33 12.37 4.32
C PHE A 379 25.57 13.02 4.92
N PRO A 380 26.69 12.28 5.20
CA PRO A 380 27.90 12.93 5.74
C PRO A 380 28.53 14.02 4.86
N GLN A 381 28.17 14.05 3.57
CA GLN A 381 28.66 15.04 2.61
C GLN A 381 27.56 16.09 2.26
N THR A 382 26.45 16.08 2.98
CA THR A 382 25.30 16.95 2.75
C THR A 382 25.36 18.14 3.72
N ASP A 383 25.36 19.37 3.16
CA ASP A 383 25.43 20.59 3.95
C ASP A 383 24.10 20.84 4.68
N ILE A 384 22.97 20.62 4.02
CA ILE A 384 21.63 20.82 4.61
C ILE A 384 20.68 19.69 4.21
N VAL A 385 20.01 19.13 5.19
CA VAL A 385 18.89 18.20 5.00
C VAL A 385 17.58 18.89 5.34
N LEU A 386 16.60 18.80 4.44
CA LEU A 386 15.25 19.30 4.63
C LEU A 386 14.30 18.12 4.90
N VAL A 387 13.92 17.89 6.15
CA VAL A 387 12.95 16.86 6.53
C VAL A 387 11.55 17.45 6.47
N ILE A 388 10.74 17.03 5.49
CA ILE A 388 9.44 17.63 5.22
C ILE A 388 8.32 16.62 5.46
N GLY A 389 7.71 16.69 6.65
CA GLY A 389 6.60 15.82 7.02
C GLY A 389 6.97 14.36 7.29
N ALA A 390 8.24 14.05 7.51
CA ALA A 390 8.72 12.77 8.02
C ALA A 390 8.95 12.87 9.54
N ASN A 391 8.87 11.75 10.26
CA ASN A 391 9.16 11.64 11.68
C ASN A 391 9.83 10.30 12.03
N ASP A 392 9.07 9.21 12.07
CA ASP A 392 9.57 7.91 12.54
C ASP A 392 10.72 7.37 11.67
N VAL A 393 10.68 7.64 10.36
CA VAL A 393 11.69 7.18 9.38
C VAL A 393 13.03 7.92 9.47
N VAL A 394 13.12 8.94 10.30
CA VAL A 394 14.35 9.70 10.61
C VAL A 394 14.64 9.73 12.12
N ASN A 395 14.00 8.86 12.90
CA ASN A 395 14.13 8.85 14.36
C ASN A 395 15.33 7.99 14.79
N PRO A 396 16.37 8.59 15.40
CA PRO A 396 17.53 7.83 15.90
C PRO A 396 17.20 6.74 16.93
N ALA A 397 16.04 6.84 17.63
CA ALA A 397 15.60 5.79 18.56
C ALA A 397 15.43 4.42 17.87
N ALA A 398 15.28 4.37 16.56
CA ALA A 398 15.27 3.12 15.80
C ALA A 398 16.64 2.40 15.81
N ARG A 399 17.72 3.14 16.01
CA ARG A 399 19.09 2.62 16.08
C ARG A 399 19.59 2.52 17.53
N ASP A 400 19.28 3.52 18.35
CA ASP A 400 19.99 3.77 19.61
C ASP A 400 19.21 3.33 20.85
N ASP A 401 17.89 3.08 20.77
CA ASP A 401 17.05 2.68 21.91
C ASP A 401 16.42 1.30 21.73
N GLU A 402 17.01 0.29 22.38
CA GLU A 402 16.52 -1.10 22.34
C GLU A 402 15.09 -1.28 22.87
N ASN A 403 14.59 -0.35 23.69
CA ASN A 403 13.23 -0.39 24.23
C ASN A 403 12.21 0.32 23.34
N SER A 404 12.67 1.02 22.32
CA SER A 404 11.80 1.74 21.36
C SER A 404 11.00 0.77 20.50
N PRO A 405 9.71 1.02 20.28
CA PRO A 405 8.93 0.28 19.28
C PRO A 405 9.49 0.38 17.85
N LEU A 406 10.38 1.35 17.60
CA LEU A 406 11.05 1.54 16.31
C LEU A 406 12.35 0.76 16.19
N TYR A 407 12.88 0.20 17.30
CA TYR A 407 14.20 -0.43 17.33
C TYR A 407 14.40 -1.46 16.20
N GLY A 408 15.54 -1.34 15.52
CA GLY A 408 15.91 -2.18 14.37
C GLY A 408 15.21 -1.82 13.05
N MET A 409 14.33 -0.82 13.02
CA MET A 409 13.79 -0.30 11.77
C MET A 409 14.92 0.45 11.03
N PRO A 410 15.19 0.14 9.75
CA PRO A 410 16.09 0.97 8.95
C PRO A 410 15.56 2.40 8.89
N ILE A 411 16.42 3.40 8.98
CA ILE A 411 16.07 4.82 8.92
C ILE A 411 16.95 5.57 7.92
N LEU A 412 16.50 6.74 7.52
CA LEU A 412 17.35 7.71 6.85
C LEU A 412 18.20 8.42 7.92
N GLU A 413 19.52 8.26 7.83
CA GLU A 413 20.50 8.72 8.82
C GLU A 413 20.82 10.21 8.65
N VAL A 414 19.78 11.04 8.72
CA VAL A 414 19.85 12.50 8.48
C VAL A 414 20.72 13.22 9.53
N ASP A 415 20.87 12.64 10.72
CA ASP A 415 21.71 13.13 11.80
C ASP A 415 23.21 13.12 11.46
N ASN A 416 23.63 12.40 10.41
CA ASN A 416 24.99 12.42 9.89
C ASN A 416 25.29 13.68 9.05
N ALA A 417 24.28 14.43 8.61
CA ALA A 417 24.48 15.66 7.85
C ALA A 417 25.02 16.81 8.71
N GLU A 418 25.48 17.88 8.06
CA GLU A 418 26.02 19.06 8.76
C GLU A 418 24.90 19.85 9.46
N ASN A 419 23.76 20.07 8.77
CA ASN A 419 22.58 20.76 9.31
C ASN A 419 21.31 20.03 8.91
N VAL A 420 20.36 19.94 9.84
CA VAL A 420 19.04 19.32 9.61
C VAL A 420 17.95 20.34 9.90
N ILE A 421 17.07 20.55 8.92
CA ILE A 421 15.92 21.44 9.07
C ILE A 421 14.64 20.63 8.97
N VAL A 422 13.85 20.65 10.04
CA VAL A 422 12.62 19.86 10.12
C VAL A 422 11.38 20.74 9.99
N PHE A 423 10.60 20.51 8.95
CA PHE A 423 9.32 21.19 8.74
C PHE A 423 8.22 20.43 9.48
N LYS A 424 7.63 21.06 10.48
CA LYS A 424 6.62 20.43 11.33
C LYS A 424 5.60 21.44 11.83
N ARG A 425 4.35 21.01 12.03
CA ARG A 425 3.29 21.89 12.56
C ARG A 425 3.39 22.08 14.08
N SER A 426 3.90 21.07 14.78
CA SER A 426 4.04 21.06 16.25
C SER A 426 4.98 19.93 16.68
N MET A 427 5.37 19.89 17.93
CA MET A 427 6.22 18.82 18.51
C MET A 427 5.49 17.49 18.75
N ALA A 428 4.24 17.34 18.29
CA ALA A 428 3.50 16.08 18.42
C ALA A 428 4.29 14.89 17.85
N SER A 429 4.27 13.76 18.56
CA SER A 429 4.93 12.51 18.14
C SER A 429 4.44 12.04 16.75
N GLY A 430 5.23 11.19 16.11
CA GLY A 430 4.88 10.53 14.86
C GLY A 430 3.86 9.42 15.05
N PHE A 431 3.74 8.58 14.04
CA PHE A 431 2.76 7.51 14.00
C PHE A 431 3.03 6.40 15.02
N ALA A 432 4.32 6.16 15.32
CA ALA A 432 4.76 5.21 16.34
C ALA A 432 4.51 5.70 17.77
N GLY A 433 4.17 6.98 17.97
CA GLY A 433 3.97 7.58 19.29
C GLY A 433 5.26 7.77 20.07
N VAL A 434 6.43 7.65 19.41
CA VAL A 434 7.76 7.80 20.02
C VAL A 434 8.24 9.23 19.83
N GLU A 435 8.85 9.78 20.88
CA GLU A 435 9.52 11.07 20.78
C GLU A 435 10.75 10.97 19.87
N ASN A 436 11.01 11.99 19.07
CA ASN A 436 12.12 11.98 18.14
C ASN A 436 13.26 12.86 18.66
N MET A 437 14.31 12.22 19.15
CA MET A 437 15.48 12.90 19.72
C MET A 437 16.24 13.73 18.68
N LEU A 438 16.07 13.48 17.38
CA LEU A 438 16.61 14.31 16.31
C LEU A 438 16.20 15.79 16.45
N PHE A 439 15.00 16.06 16.98
CA PHE A 439 14.49 17.45 17.10
C PHE A 439 15.20 18.26 18.18
N HIS A 440 15.94 17.61 19.05
CA HIS A 440 16.72 18.20 20.14
C HIS A 440 18.24 18.19 19.86
N ASP A 441 18.64 17.68 18.69
CA ASP A 441 20.03 17.68 18.27
C ASP A 441 20.52 19.12 18.00
N PRO A 442 21.73 19.50 18.43
CA PRO A 442 22.29 20.83 18.18
C PRO A 442 22.40 21.24 16.71
N LYS A 443 22.49 20.25 15.79
CA LYS A 443 22.50 20.47 14.34
C LYS A 443 21.10 20.67 13.76
N THR A 444 20.05 20.33 14.53
CA THR A 444 18.67 20.37 14.06
C THR A 444 18.01 21.71 14.39
N ARG A 445 17.29 22.25 13.44
CA ARG A 445 16.42 23.40 13.62
C ARG A 445 15.03 23.11 13.10
N MET A 446 14.03 23.63 13.80
CA MET A 446 12.63 23.45 13.47
C MET A 446 12.08 24.66 12.73
N LEU A 447 11.47 24.44 11.60
CA LEU A 447 10.66 25.44 10.91
C LEU A 447 9.18 25.06 11.11
N PHE A 448 8.56 25.72 12.08
CA PHE A 448 7.18 25.46 12.43
C PHE A 448 6.20 26.10 11.45
N GLY A 449 5.21 25.33 11.04
CA GLY A 449 4.14 25.78 10.17
C GLY A 449 3.53 24.68 9.32
N ASP A 450 2.57 25.09 8.49
CA ASP A 450 2.03 24.23 7.44
C ASP A 450 3.07 24.08 6.32
N ALA A 451 3.41 22.86 5.94
CA ALA A 451 4.51 22.59 5.01
C ALA A 451 4.35 23.33 3.67
N ARG A 452 3.12 23.39 3.13
CA ARG A 452 2.86 24.09 1.87
C ARG A 452 3.12 25.59 1.99
N LYS A 453 2.61 26.22 3.08
CA LYS A 453 2.80 27.65 3.33
C LYS A 453 4.27 27.98 3.57
N SER A 454 4.93 27.18 4.43
CA SER A 454 6.36 27.37 4.75
C SER A 454 7.25 27.22 3.52
N LEU A 455 6.99 26.22 2.66
CA LEU A 455 7.73 26.04 1.42
C LEU A 455 7.47 27.15 0.40
N THR A 456 6.22 27.59 0.26
CA THR A 456 5.89 28.72 -0.64
C THR A 456 6.58 30.00 -0.20
N GLN A 457 6.63 30.28 1.11
CA GLN A 457 7.37 31.40 1.65
C GLN A 457 8.87 31.25 1.41
N LEU A 458 9.42 30.08 1.66
CA LEU A 458 10.84 29.78 1.43
C LEU A 458 11.25 29.95 -0.04
N VAL A 459 10.40 29.55 -0.99
CA VAL A 459 10.61 29.78 -2.42
C VAL A 459 10.73 31.29 -2.72
N GLN A 460 9.81 32.09 -2.17
CA GLN A 460 9.86 33.57 -2.35
C GLN A 460 11.12 34.16 -1.72
N ASP A 461 11.48 33.72 -0.51
CA ASP A 461 12.67 34.21 0.18
C ASP A 461 13.96 33.83 -0.57
N VAL A 462 14.03 32.58 -1.11
CA VAL A 462 15.14 32.15 -1.97
C VAL A 462 15.21 32.97 -3.26
N GLN A 463 14.10 33.35 -3.87
CA GLN A 463 14.07 34.21 -5.07
C GLN A 463 14.56 35.60 -4.78
N ALA A 464 14.37 36.10 -3.56
CA ALA A 464 14.74 37.45 -3.15
C ALA A 464 16.22 37.60 -2.78
N VAL A 465 16.93 36.52 -2.47
CA VAL A 465 18.38 36.45 -2.20
C VAL A 465 19.14 36.24 -3.50
#